data_cea1b2da15a24a696b96bfcaa3b67c86
#
_entry.id   cea1b2da15a24a696b96bfcaa3b67c86
#
_cell.length_a   1.000
_cell.length_b   1.000
_cell.length_c   1.000
_cell.angle_alpha   90.00
_cell.angle_beta   90.00
_cell.angle_gamma   90.00
#
_symmetry.space_group_name_H-M   'P 1'
#
loop_
_entity.id
_entity.type
_entity.pdbx_description
1 polymer ?
#
loop_
_entity_poly.entity_id
_entity_poly.type
_entity_poly.pdbx_seq_one_letter_code
_entity_poly.pdbx_strand_id
1 'polypeptide(L)'
;ASTTAAADGEEDNIIRVGVVCSMTGGSAIYGEGAQNAVDMAVEEINSGDSGYTVEIVNGGKVADDAKDAKQAMNAYNKVMADSPAAIVGSFFSSVTLPMATQAANDGMLLLATGATNVDVTQKGSTIFRNCFIDPYQGKMAALFVKSKGFSKVAVIYAKDDDYSNGLKDAFVENCETNGIEITYTGECMSTDTDFSSQAAQAVASGAEFLYYPCFLDTVPLFVGAARNAGFTGTIMGGDAWDGADTTGLEDKFDDCYFTNHYSSEDTAPAVQNFVQKYTEKYGTESLNACAALYYDAIYMLLQAAENGGGTDTASLVKGMTGMEFTGVGGKIKLDENGDAIKSIAFNTFVDGKVKWSETLDSDGNLVSSVE
;
A
#
# COMPACT_ATOMS: atom_id res chain seq x y z
N ALA A 1 -58.00 10.03 -18.44
CA ALA A 1 -57.18 9.55 -17.34
C ALA A 1 -56.33 8.40 -17.88
N SER A 2 -55.09 8.70 -18.16
CA SER A 2 -54.07 7.70 -18.50
C SER A 2 -53.06 7.74 -17.37
N THR A 3 -53.14 6.77 -16.49
CA THR A 3 -52.14 6.46 -15.46
C THR A 3 -50.96 5.80 -16.17
N THR A 4 -49.91 6.52 -16.39
CA THR A 4 -48.58 5.95 -16.63
C THR A 4 -48.11 5.34 -15.33
N ALA A 5 -48.11 4.00 -15.27
CA ALA A 5 -47.38 3.27 -14.25
C ALA A 5 -45.89 3.67 -14.37
N ALA A 6 -45.31 4.11 -13.24
CA ALA A 6 -43.89 4.18 -13.10
C ALA A 6 -43.36 2.74 -13.29
N ALA A 7 -42.41 2.57 -14.19
CA ALA A 7 -41.62 1.36 -14.26
C ALA A 7 -40.88 1.27 -12.93
N ASP A 8 -41.11 0.21 -12.16
CA ASP A 8 -40.19 -0.21 -11.13
C ASP A 8 -38.82 -0.41 -11.81
N GLY A 9 -37.90 0.52 -11.59
CA GLY A 9 -36.52 0.34 -11.97
C GLY A 9 -36.01 -0.81 -11.11
N GLU A 10 -35.67 -1.94 -11.71
CA GLU A 10 -34.75 -2.88 -11.07
C GLU A 10 -33.56 -2.07 -10.60
N GLU A 11 -33.32 -2.01 -9.29
CA GLU A 11 -32.11 -1.42 -8.75
C GLU A 11 -30.95 -2.19 -9.37
N ASP A 12 -30.11 -1.45 -10.12
CA ASP A 12 -28.95 -2.02 -10.79
C ASP A 12 -27.94 -2.41 -9.71
N ASN A 13 -27.88 -3.70 -9.33
CA ASN A 13 -26.99 -4.23 -8.29
C ASN A 13 -25.54 -4.35 -8.79
N ILE A 14 -25.15 -3.57 -9.78
CA ILE A 14 -23.80 -3.55 -10.36
C ILE A 14 -22.97 -2.42 -9.73
N ILE A 15 -21.90 -2.78 -9.04
CA ILE A 15 -20.90 -1.83 -8.54
C ILE A 15 -19.90 -1.55 -9.67
N ARG A 16 -19.95 -0.36 -10.25
CA ARG A 16 -19.05 0.05 -11.33
C ARG A 16 -17.80 0.70 -10.74
N VAL A 17 -16.62 0.10 -10.98
CA VAL A 17 -15.37 0.49 -10.34
C VAL A 17 -14.32 0.88 -11.37
N GLY A 18 -13.77 2.09 -11.25
CA GLY A 18 -12.54 2.49 -11.92
C GLY A 18 -11.31 2.01 -11.12
N VAL A 19 -10.32 1.45 -11.77
CA VAL A 19 -9.10 1.00 -11.10
C VAL A 19 -7.88 1.67 -11.72
N VAL A 20 -7.01 2.24 -10.88
CA VAL A 20 -5.80 2.95 -11.30
C VAL A 20 -4.59 2.39 -10.55
N CYS A 21 -3.50 2.05 -11.25
CA CYS A 21 -2.22 1.64 -10.68
C CYS A 21 -1.12 1.80 -11.74
N SER A 22 0.15 1.76 -11.32
CA SER A 22 1.30 1.83 -12.24
C SER A 22 1.50 0.51 -12.98
N MET A 23 1.08 0.47 -14.25
CA MET A 23 1.19 -0.70 -15.12
C MET A 23 2.51 -0.75 -15.91
N THR A 24 3.26 0.36 -15.91
CA THR A 24 4.53 0.50 -16.65
C THR A 24 5.64 1.07 -15.79
N GLY A 25 6.89 0.96 -16.26
CA GLY A 25 8.07 1.44 -15.54
C GLY A 25 8.63 0.44 -14.52
N GLY A 26 9.50 0.91 -13.63
CA GLY A 26 10.19 0.09 -12.63
C GLY A 26 9.27 -0.55 -11.59
N SER A 27 8.07 0.02 -11.41
CA SER A 27 7.05 -0.46 -10.44
C SER A 27 5.90 -1.24 -11.10
N ALA A 28 6.05 -1.68 -12.36
CA ALA A 28 5.00 -2.36 -13.11
C ALA A 28 4.50 -3.65 -12.43
N ILE A 29 5.32 -4.29 -11.60
CA ILE A 29 4.96 -5.48 -10.84
C ILE A 29 3.80 -5.22 -9.86
N TYR A 30 3.63 -3.98 -9.38
CA TYR A 30 2.49 -3.60 -8.57
C TYR A 30 1.20 -3.54 -9.40
N GLY A 31 1.28 -2.95 -10.59
CA GLY A 31 0.14 -2.90 -11.51
C GLY A 31 -0.32 -4.27 -11.98
N GLU A 32 0.62 -5.17 -12.29
CA GLU A 32 0.31 -6.57 -12.60
C GLU A 32 -0.38 -7.26 -11.42
N GLY A 33 0.16 -7.08 -10.20
CA GLY A 33 -0.45 -7.59 -8.97
C GLY A 33 -1.87 -7.06 -8.76
N ALA A 34 -2.07 -5.75 -8.96
CA ALA A 34 -3.38 -5.11 -8.86
C ALA A 34 -4.39 -5.68 -9.88
N GLN A 35 -4.00 -5.79 -11.17
CA GLN A 35 -4.88 -6.34 -12.21
C GLN A 35 -5.29 -7.78 -11.89
N ASN A 36 -4.33 -8.64 -11.54
CA ASN A 36 -4.57 -10.04 -11.22
C ASN A 36 -5.49 -10.20 -10.00
N ALA A 37 -5.25 -9.42 -8.94
CA ALA A 37 -6.04 -9.45 -7.71
C ALA A 37 -7.47 -8.94 -7.91
N VAL A 38 -7.63 -7.85 -8.68
CA VAL A 38 -8.95 -7.31 -9.07
C VAL A 38 -9.72 -8.32 -9.91
N ASP A 39 -9.11 -8.91 -10.94
CA ASP A 39 -9.75 -9.93 -11.78
C ASP A 39 -10.21 -11.13 -10.94
N MET A 40 -9.40 -11.56 -9.96
CA MET A 40 -9.74 -12.66 -9.06
C MET A 40 -10.92 -12.30 -8.14
N ALA A 41 -10.88 -11.13 -7.49
CA ALA A 41 -11.95 -10.68 -6.60
C ALA A 41 -13.29 -10.51 -7.36
N VAL A 42 -13.26 -9.92 -8.55
CA VAL A 42 -14.45 -9.75 -9.41
C VAL A 42 -15.04 -11.10 -9.82
N GLU A 43 -14.20 -12.05 -10.25
CA GLU A 43 -14.67 -13.40 -10.62
C GLU A 43 -15.33 -14.10 -9.42
N GLU A 44 -14.73 -14.01 -8.22
CA GLU A 44 -15.26 -14.62 -7.01
C GLU A 44 -16.60 -14.00 -6.59
N ILE A 45 -16.69 -12.66 -6.58
CA ILE A 45 -17.92 -11.95 -6.22
C ILE A 45 -19.04 -12.25 -7.21
N ASN A 46 -18.73 -12.18 -8.51
CA ASN A 46 -19.74 -12.35 -9.57
C ASN A 46 -20.20 -13.79 -9.72
N SER A 47 -19.44 -14.77 -9.22
CA SER A 47 -19.86 -16.18 -9.15
C SER A 47 -20.48 -16.57 -7.80
N GLY A 48 -20.49 -15.67 -6.82
CA GLY A 48 -21.06 -15.88 -5.50
C GLY A 48 -22.54 -15.47 -5.41
N ASP A 49 -23.08 -15.54 -4.19
CA ASP A 49 -24.51 -15.32 -3.90
C ASP A 49 -24.76 -13.99 -3.15
N SER A 50 -23.87 -12.97 -3.29
CA SER A 50 -23.99 -11.69 -2.58
C SER A 50 -25.22 -10.85 -2.99
N GLY A 51 -25.81 -11.12 -4.15
CA GLY A 51 -26.84 -10.30 -4.73
C GLY A 51 -26.31 -9.06 -5.46
N TYR A 52 -25.00 -8.78 -5.39
CA TYR A 52 -24.32 -7.72 -6.12
C TYR A 52 -23.33 -8.32 -7.12
N THR A 53 -23.04 -7.56 -8.16
CA THR A 53 -21.95 -7.84 -9.11
C THR A 53 -21.01 -6.65 -9.18
N VAL A 54 -19.76 -6.91 -9.57
CA VAL A 54 -18.74 -5.86 -9.77
C VAL A 54 -18.36 -5.81 -11.24
N GLU A 55 -18.38 -4.62 -11.81
CA GLU A 55 -17.91 -4.33 -13.17
C GLU A 55 -16.71 -3.37 -13.09
N ILE A 56 -15.56 -3.78 -13.59
CA ILE A 56 -14.42 -2.88 -13.75
C ILE A 56 -14.61 -2.13 -15.07
N VAL A 57 -14.75 -0.80 -14.99
CA VAL A 57 -14.83 0.07 -16.15
C VAL A 57 -13.51 0.08 -16.94
N ASN A 58 -13.40 0.86 -18.02
CA ASN A 58 -12.22 0.84 -18.89
C ASN A 58 -11.97 -0.55 -19.52
N GLY A 59 -13.05 -1.26 -19.87
CA GLY A 59 -12.99 -2.59 -20.50
C GLY A 59 -12.37 -3.67 -19.60
N GLY A 60 -12.55 -3.59 -18.29
CA GLY A 60 -12.03 -4.52 -17.29
C GLY A 60 -10.54 -4.33 -16.99
N LYS A 61 -9.95 -3.18 -17.36
CA LYS A 61 -8.51 -2.96 -17.24
C LYS A 61 -8.17 -1.85 -16.24
N VAL A 62 -7.11 -2.11 -15.48
CA VAL A 62 -6.44 -1.10 -14.67
C VAL A 62 -5.90 0.01 -15.58
N ALA A 63 -6.17 1.26 -15.24
CA ALA A 63 -5.64 2.40 -15.96
C ALA A 63 -4.24 2.74 -15.43
N ASP A 64 -3.30 2.94 -16.33
CA ASP A 64 -1.89 3.17 -16.00
C ASP A 64 -1.62 4.62 -15.58
N ASP A 65 -1.13 4.82 -14.38
CA ASP A 65 -0.65 6.11 -13.88
C ASP A 65 0.86 6.31 -14.10
N ALA A 66 1.58 5.27 -14.53
CA ALA A 66 3.02 5.27 -14.81
C ALA A 66 3.88 5.87 -13.67
N LYS A 67 3.39 5.89 -12.42
CA LYS A 67 4.00 6.57 -11.25
C LYS A 67 4.30 8.07 -11.54
N ASP A 68 3.45 8.71 -12.32
CA ASP A 68 3.56 10.12 -12.73
C ASP A 68 2.24 10.86 -12.48
N ALA A 69 2.30 12.01 -11.79
CA ALA A 69 1.12 12.77 -11.39
C ALA A 69 0.23 13.21 -12.57
N LYS A 70 0.83 13.52 -13.72
CA LYS A 70 0.08 13.91 -14.92
C LYS A 70 -0.59 12.70 -15.57
N GLN A 71 0.10 11.55 -15.61
CA GLN A 71 -0.48 10.30 -16.12
C GLN A 71 -1.57 9.79 -15.19
N ALA A 72 -1.42 9.95 -13.87
CA ALA A 72 -2.47 9.64 -12.90
C ALA A 72 -3.76 10.41 -13.19
N MET A 73 -3.68 11.70 -13.51
CA MET A 73 -4.85 12.49 -13.91
C MET A 73 -5.44 12.05 -15.26
N ASN A 74 -4.60 11.62 -16.20
CA ASN A 74 -5.09 11.02 -17.46
C ASN A 74 -5.82 9.69 -17.19
N ALA A 75 -5.27 8.83 -16.32
CA ALA A 75 -5.87 7.57 -15.91
C ALA A 75 -7.21 7.81 -15.18
N TYR A 76 -7.24 8.77 -14.24
CA TYR A 76 -8.45 9.19 -13.56
C TYR A 76 -9.54 9.60 -14.56
N ASN A 77 -9.25 10.54 -15.47
CA ASN A 77 -10.20 11.02 -16.46
C ASN A 77 -10.66 9.89 -17.39
N LYS A 78 -9.79 8.93 -17.69
CA LYS A 78 -10.13 7.79 -18.54
C LYS A 78 -11.16 6.88 -17.87
N VAL A 79 -10.98 6.53 -16.60
CA VAL A 79 -11.96 5.70 -15.87
C VAL A 79 -13.26 6.46 -15.61
N MET A 80 -13.20 7.76 -15.34
CA MET A 80 -14.37 8.62 -15.14
C MET A 80 -15.26 8.73 -16.38
N ALA A 81 -14.69 8.59 -17.59
CA ALA A 81 -15.48 8.63 -18.84
C ALA A 81 -16.53 7.50 -18.94
N ASP A 82 -16.32 6.40 -18.23
CA ASP A 82 -17.23 5.26 -18.17
C ASP A 82 -18.19 5.30 -16.96
N SER A 83 -18.26 6.44 -16.25
CA SER A 83 -19.17 6.70 -15.14
C SER A 83 -19.11 5.65 -14.02
N PRO A 84 -17.96 5.45 -13.36
CA PRO A 84 -17.84 4.57 -12.21
C PRO A 84 -18.61 5.13 -11.00
N ALA A 85 -18.96 4.26 -10.05
CA ALA A 85 -19.50 4.66 -8.75
C ALA A 85 -18.38 4.86 -7.71
N ALA A 86 -17.22 4.22 -7.91
CA ALA A 86 -16.05 4.35 -7.09
C ALA A 86 -14.76 4.21 -7.91
N ILE A 87 -13.66 4.77 -7.39
CA ILE A 87 -12.31 4.57 -7.92
C ILE A 87 -11.47 3.88 -6.85
N VAL A 88 -10.74 2.83 -7.23
CA VAL A 88 -9.74 2.13 -6.42
C VAL A 88 -8.34 2.47 -6.92
N GLY A 89 -7.47 2.88 -6.02
CA GLY A 89 -6.08 3.25 -6.33
C GLY A 89 -5.77 4.72 -6.02
N SER A 90 -4.56 5.21 -6.26
CA SER A 90 -3.41 4.44 -6.70
C SER A 90 -2.60 3.91 -5.51
N PHE A 91 -1.50 3.19 -5.80
CA PHE A 91 -0.61 2.66 -4.76
C PHE A 91 0.36 3.73 -4.23
N PHE A 92 0.80 4.66 -5.05
CA PHE A 92 1.83 5.66 -4.71
C PHE A 92 1.22 6.97 -4.21
N SER A 93 1.77 7.54 -3.13
CA SER A 93 1.27 8.78 -2.52
C SER A 93 1.33 9.96 -3.48
N SER A 94 2.45 10.17 -4.18
CA SER A 94 2.67 11.30 -5.11
C SER A 94 1.67 11.34 -6.28
N VAL A 95 1.16 10.19 -6.71
CA VAL A 95 0.16 10.12 -7.79
C VAL A 95 -1.27 10.06 -7.25
N THR A 96 -1.46 9.55 -6.04
CA THR A 96 -2.79 9.50 -5.40
C THR A 96 -3.25 10.87 -4.90
N LEU A 97 -2.35 11.71 -4.41
CA LEU A 97 -2.67 13.05 -3.89
C LEU A 97 -3.44 13.94 -4.90
N PRO A 98 -2.99 14.13 -6.16
CA PRO A 98 -3.75 14.88 -7.13
C PRO A 98 -5.07 14.19 -7.51
N MET A 99 -5.12 12.85 -7.59
CA MET A 99 -6.36 12.11 -7.84
C MET A 99 -7.36 12.29 -6.71
N ALA A 100 -6.92 12.20 -5.45
CA ALA A 100 -7.77 12.40 -4.27
C ALA A 100 -8.36 13.82 -4.23
N THR A 101 -7.55 14.83 -4.59
CA THR A 101 -8.02 16.21 -4.72
C THR A 101 -9.12 16.33 -5.77
N GLN A 102 -8.94 15.72 -6.94
CA GLN A 102 -9.93 15.76 -8.00
C GLN A 102 -11.19 14.96 -7.63
N ALA A 103 -11.03 13.75 -7.08
CA ALA A 103 -12.15 12.91 -6.65
C ALA A 103 -13.02 13.59 -5.59
N ALA A 104 -12.40 14.30 -4.63
CA ALA A 104 -13.13 15.09 -3.63
C ALA A 104 -13.93 16.23 -4.28
N ASN A 105 -13.35 16.93 -5.27
CA ASN A 105 -14.05 17.98 -6.01
C ASN A 105 -15.23 17.44 -6.83
N ASP A 106 -15.09 16.24 -7.38
CA ASP A 106 -16.13 15.58 -8.17
C ASP A 106 -17.19 14.89 -7.30
N GLY A 107 -16.97 14.82 -5.96
CA GLY A 107 -17.81 14.06 -5.04
C GLY A 107 -17.71 12.54 -5.26
N MET A 108 -16.63 12.08 -5.89
CA MET A 108 -16.39 10.66 -6.22
C MET A 108 -15.76 9.93 -5.01
N LEU A 109 -16.21 8.71 -4.74
CA LEU A 109 -15.53 7.84 -3.80
C LEU A 109 -14.19 7.40 -4.38
N LEU A 110 -13.10 7.66 -3.66
CA LEU A 110 -11.79 7.12 -3.96
C LEU A 110 -11.31 6.29 -2.75
N LEU A 111 -10.98 5.03 -3.00
CA LEU A 111 -10.37 4.12 -2.03
C LEU A 111 -8.90 3.91 -2.41
N ALA A 112 -8.01 4.61 -1.71
CA ALA A 112 -6.56 4.48 -1.89
C ALA A 112 -6.05 3.15 -1.30
N THR A 113 -5.12 2.48 -2.00
CA THR A 113 -4.72 1.10 -1.70
C THR A 113 -3.26 0.93 -1.26
N GLY A 114 -2.50 1.99 -1.13
CA GLY A 114 -1.09 1.91 -0.72
C GLY A 114 -0.49 3.28 -0.47
N ALA A 115 -1.26 4.32 -0.79
CA ALA A 115 -0.85 5.70 -0.57
C ALA A 115 -0.96 6.05 0.92
N THR A 116 0.15 5.92 1.64
CA THR A 116 0.25 6.05 3.10
C THR A 116 0.39 7.49 3.60
N ASN A 117 0.66 8.45 2.70
CA ASN A 117 0.77 9.87 3.07
C ASN A 117 -0.54 10.39 3.69
N VAL A 118 -0.44 11.06 4.83
CA VAL A 118 -1.60 11.52 5.62
C VAL A 118 -2.55 12.44 4.86
N ASP A 119 -2.02 13.23 3.92
CA ASP A 119 -2.79 14.23 3.19
C ASP A 119 -3.80 13.64 2.20
N VAL A 120 -3.73 12.35 1.92
CA VAL A 120 -4.62 11.69 0.94
C VAL A 120 -6.08 11.77 1.38
N THR A 121 -6.42 11.29 2.57
CA THR A 121 -7.80 11.30 3.09
C THR A 121 -8.26 12.68 3.52
N GLN A 122 -7.34 13.59 3.85
CA GLN A 122 -7.66 14.98 4.17
C GLN A 122 -8.21 15.80 2.99
N LYS A 123 -8.19 15.26 1.76
CA LYS A 123 -8.74 15.93 0.58
C LYS A 123 -10.27 16.01 0.60
N GLY A 124 -10.96 15.08 1.28
CA GLY A 124 -12.43 15.15 1.38
C GLY A 124 -13.05 13.93 2.03
N SER A 125 -14.30 14.05 2.43
CA SER A 125 -15.07 12.99 3.11
C SER A 125 -15.47 11.80 2.21
N THR A 126 -15.15 11.86 0.94
CA THR A 126 -15.37 10.76 -0.02
C THR A 126 -14.07 9.97 -0.28
N ILE A 127 -12.99 10.33 0.41
CA ILE A 127 -11.68 9.71 0.23
C ILE A 127 -11.39 8.78 1.41
N PHE A 128 -11.11 7.53 1.11
CA PHE A 128 -10.81 6.47 2.07
C PHE A 128 -9.52 5.75 1.70
N ARG A 129 -8.96 4.97 2.63
CA ARG A 129 -7.83 4.08 2.35
C ARG A 129 -7.96 2.76 3.10
N ASN A 130 -7.38 1.68 2.56
CA ASN A 130 -7.26 0.40 3.26
C ASN A 130 -5.82 0.09 3.71
N CYS A 131 -4.88 0.98 3.45
CA CYS A 131 -3.51 0.95 3.97
C CYS A 131 -3.39 1.78 5.26
N PHE A 132 -2.37 1.50 6.07
CA PHE A 132 -2.02 2.36 7.21
C PHE A 132 -1.41 3.69 6.74
N ILE A 133 -1.08 4.58 7.67
CA ILE A 133 -0.51 5.92 7.40
C ILE A 133 0.96 6.00 7.80
N ASP A 134 1.72 6.90 7.17
CA ASP A 134 3.15 7.13 7.46
C ASP A 134 3.45 7.38 8.94
N PRO A 135 2.67 8.19 9.71
CA PRO A 135 2.91 8.37 11.14
C PRO A 135 2.87 7.07 11.95
N TYR A 136 1.95 6.17 11.61
CA TYR A 136 1.88 4.86 12.26
C TYR A 136 3.06 3.98 11.83
N GLN A 137 3.34 3.89 10.53
CA GLN A 137 4.45 3.10 10.01
C GLN A 137 5.79 3.57 10.57
N GLY A 138 6.08 4.89 10.56
CA GLY A 138 7.30 5.45 11.11
C GLY A 138 7.45 5.23 12.62
N LYS A 139 6.35 5.33 13.38
CA LYS A 139 6.32 4.99 14.82
C LYS A 139 6.70 3.53 15.04
N MET A 140 6.10 2.60 14.29
CA MET A 140 6.38 1.17 14.45
C MET A 140 7.81 0.82 14.06
N ALA A 141 8.35 1.42 13.00
CA ALA A 141 9.75 1.28 12.61
C ALA A 141 10.71 1.77 13.71
N ALA A 142 10.44 2.93 14.34
CA ALA A 142 11.25 3.43 15.45
C ALA A 142 11.17 2.54 16.70
N LEU A 143 10.00 1.97 16.99
CA LEU A 143 9.83 1.00 18.08
C LEU A 143 10.59 -0.30 17.79
N PHE A 144 10.63 -0.75 16.54
CA PHE A 144 11.46 -1.89 16.12
C PHE A 144 12.94 -1.61 16.38
N VAL A 145 13.46 -0.45 15.95
CA VAL A 145 14.85 -0.03 16.23
C VAL A 145 15.16 -0.11 17.74
N LYS A 146 14.26 0.44 18.55
CA LYS A 146 14.40 0.43 20.02
C LYS A 146 14.37 -0.99 20.59
N SER A 147 13.47 -1.84 20.13
CA SER A 147 13.32 -3.23 20.60
C SER A 147 14.55 -4.08 20.30
N LYS A 148 15.25 -3.79 19.21
CA LYS A 148 16.52 -4.43 18.83
C LYS A 148 17.73 -3.84 19.55
N GLY A 149 17.55 -2.77 20.34
CA GLY A 149 18.60 -2.17 21.15
C GLY A 149 19.52 -1.20 20.40
N PHE A 150 19.18 -0.79 19.19
CA PHE A 150 19.94 0.20 18.44
C PHE A 150 19.71 1.60 19.00
N SER A 151 20.77 2.42 18.99
CA SER A 151 20.76 3.77 19.54
C SER A 151 21.20 4.84 18.52
N LYS A 152 21.79 4.43 17.40
CA LYS A 152 22.32 5.30 16.35
C LYS A 152 21.83 4.89 14.99
N VAL A 153 21.11 5.79 14.34
CA VAL A 153 20.45 5.54 13.06
C VAL A 153 20.90 6.55 12.01
N ALA A 154 21.11 6.10 10.78
CA ALA A 154 21.14 7.00 9.62
C ALA A 154 19.89 6.79 8.78
N VAL A 155 19.40 7.88 8.17
CA VAL A 155 18.24 7.88 7.29
C VAL A 155 18.65 8.40 5.92
N ILE A 156 18.30 7.67 4.86
CA ILE A 156 18.46 8.14 3.49
C ILE A 156 17.10 8.11 2.82
N TYR A 157 16.68 9.22 2.19
CA TYR A 157 15.33 9.38 1.68
C TYR A 157 15.32 10.11 0.33
N ALA A 158 14.29 9.89 -0.48
CA ALA A 158 14.06 10.56 -1.75
C ALA A 158 13.30 11.87 -1.50
N LYS A 159 14.00 13.02 -1.67
CA LYS A 159 13.46 14.35 -1.35
C LYS A 159 12.38 14.84 -2.32
N ASP A 160 12.29 14.24 -3.48
CA ASP A 160 11.30 14.53 -4.53
C ASP A 160 10.07 13.64 -4.47
N ASP A 161 9.92 12.80 -3.41
CA ASP A 161 8.82 11.87 -3.27
C ASP A 161 8.06 12.06 -1.95
N ASP A 162 6.72 12.21 -2.05
CA ASP A 162 5.86 12.52 -0.90
C ASP A 162 5.78 11.38 0.13
N TYR A 163 5.82 10.12 -0.31
CA TYR A 163 5.87 8.97 0.58
C TYR A 163 7.18 8.94 1.37
N SER A 164 8.31 9.03 0.65
CA SER A 164 9.63 8.96 1.27
C SER A 164 9.86 10.08 2.27
N ASN A 165 9.39 11.30 1.98
CA ASN A 165 9.44 12.43 2.89
C ASN A 165 8.56 12.21 4.13
N GLY A 166 7.28 11.85 3.93
CA GLY A 166 6.33 11.65 5.01
C GLY A 166 6.78 10.56 5.98
N LEU A 167 7.21 9.43 5.45
CA LEU A 167 7.67 8.31 6.26
C LEU A 167 9.00 8.62 6.97
N LYS A 168 9.95 9.31 6.33
CA LYS A 168 11.18 9.79 6.98
C LYS A 168 10.86 10.72 8.13
N ASP A 169 9.96 11.71 7.95
CA ASP A 169 9.60 12.66 9.01
C ASP A 169 9.00 11.94 10.22
N ALA A 170 8.05 11.04 9.99
CA ALA A 170 7.44 10.25 11.04
C ALA A 170 8.45 9.33 11.78
N PHE A 171 9.36 8.69 11.05
CA PHE A 171 10.40 7.85 11.66
C PHE A 171 11.36 8.67 12.52
N VAL A 172 11.87 9.80 12.02
CA VAL A 172 12.81 10.68 12.74
C VAL A 172 12.17 11.21 14.01
N GLU A 173 10.95 11.75 13.95
CA GLU A 173 10.21 12.25 15.12
C GLU A 173 10.08 11.17 16.21
N ASN A 174 9.75 9.95 15.80
CA ASN A 174 9.59 8.84 16.74
C ASN A 174 10.95 8.32 17.27
N CYS A 175 12.02 8.37 16.48
CA CYS A 175 13.37 8.09 16.97
C CYS A 175 13.79 9.08 18.05
N GLU A 176 13.61 10.38 17.84
CA GLU A 176 13.92 11.44 18.81
C GLU A 176 13.12 11.24 20.11
N THR A 177 11.80 10.98 20.00
CA THR A 177 10.92 10.71 21.14
C THR A 177 11.37 9.49 21.96
N ASN A 178 11.98 8.49 21.30
CA ASN A 178 12.47 7.27 21.95
C ASN A 178 13.95 7.35 22.37
N GLY A 179 14.61 8.50 22.22
CA GLY A 179 16.00 8.72 22.58
C GLY A 179 17.00 8.03 21.66
N ILE A 180 16.63 7.79 20.40
CA ILE A 180 17.47 7.23 19.33
C ILE A 180 18.10 8.39 18.57
N GLU A 181 19.43 8.38 18.45
CA GLU A 181 20.20 9.43 17.78
C GLU A 181 20.15 9.25 16.26
N ILE A 182 19.76 10.31 15.52
CA ILE A 182 19.92 10.37 14.08
C ILE A 182 21.32 10.90 13.77
N THR A 183 22.23 10.00 13.41
CA THR A 183 23.66 10.35 13.17
C THR A 183 23.91 10.92 11.78
N TYR A 184 23.01 10.62 10.82
CA TYR A 184 23.10 11.12 9.45
C TYR A 184 21.74 11.12 8.78
N THR A 185 21.44 12.19 8.06
CA THR A 185 20.30 12.25 7.14
C THR A 185 20.82 12.56 5.75
N GLY A 186 20.68 11.63 4.81
CA GLY A 186 21.10 11.73 3.43
C GLY A 186 19.91 11.91 2.49
N GLU A 187 20.08 12.77 1.49
CA GLU A 187 19.09 12.98 0.43
C GLU A 187 19.50 12.23 -0.84
N CYS A 188 18.50 11.72 -1.56
CA CYS A 188 18.63 11.26 -2.95
C CYS A 188 17.41 11.74 -3.75
N MET A 189 17.44 11.45 -5.04
CA MET A 189 16.27 11.57 -5.92
C MET A 189 15.64 10.19 -6.09
N SER A 190 14.34 10.15 -6.31
CA SER A 190 13.60 8.88 -6.54
C SER A 190 14.08 8.11 -7.77
N THR A 191 14.83 8.77 -8.66
CA THR A 191 15.40 8.21 -9.90
C THR A 191 16.90 7.97 -9.83
N ASP A 192 17.54 8.19 -8.68
CA ASP A 192 18.98 7.95 -8.52
C ASP A 192 19.31 6.45 -8.66
N THR A 193 20.47 6.18 -9.26
CA THR A 193 20.98 4.82 -9.46
C THR A 193 22.34 4.58 -8.79
N ASP A 194 22.95 5.62 -8.24
CA ASP A 194 24.22 5.55 -7.49
C ASP A 194 24.05 6.15 -6.09
N PHE A 195 24.22 5.32 -5.09
CA PHE A 195 24.08 5.63 -3.67
C PHE A 195 25.42 5.58 -2.92
N SER A 196 26.54 5.51 -3.63
CA SER A 196 27.88 5.31 -3.03
C SER A 196 28.22 6.41 -2.03
N SER A 197 27.85 7.67 -2.32
CA SER A 197 28.12 8.81 -1.44
C SER A 197 27.30 8.74 -0.14
N GLN A 198 26.00 8.50 -0.25
CA GLN A 198 25.11 8.40 0.90
C GLN A 198 25.49 7.22 1.79
N ALA A 199 25.79 6.06 1.19
CA ALA A 199 26.25 4.87 1.89
C ALA A 199 27.56 5.11 2.66
N ALA A 200 28.56 5.73 2.03
CA ALA A 200 29.83 6.05 2.67
C ALA A 200 29.65 7.01 3.87
N GLN A 201 28.80 8.02 3.74
CA GLN A 201 28.52 8.98 4.80
C GLN A 201 27.74 8.33 5.96
N ALA A 202 26.79 7.45 5.67
CA ALA A 202 26.07 6.69 6.68
C ALA A 202 27.02 5.80 7.50
N VAL A 203 27.95 5.09 6.85
CA VAL A 203 29.00 4.31 7.54
C VAL A 203 29.90 5.22 8.39
N ALA A 204 30.36 6.34 7.83
CA ALA A 204 31.24 7.28 8.52
C ALA A 204 30.56 7.95 9.74
N SER A 205 29.22 8.05 9.75
CA SER A 205 28.46 8.62 10.86
C SER A 205 28.43 7.73 12.11
N GLY A 206 28.83 6.46 11.99
CA GLY A 206 28.76 5.47 13.06
C GLY A 206 27.36 4.95 13.32
N ALA A 207 26.47 5.03 12.34
CA ALA A 207 25.13 4.44 12.43
C ALA A 207 25.22 2.92 12.61
N GLU A 208 24.35 2.39 13.45
CA GLU A 208 24.18 0.95 13.72
C GLU A 208 23.02 0.37 12.89
N PHE A 209 22.14 1.25 12.43
CA PHE A 209 20.92 0.95 11.69
C PHE A 209 20.74 1.97 10.57
N LEU A 210 20.32 1.50 9.38
CA LEU A 210 19.97 2.33 8.25
C LEU A 210 18.48 2.26 7.97
N TYR A 211 17.81 3.41 7.84
CA TYR A 211 16.45 3.50 7.39
C TYR A 211 16.39 4.09 5.98
N TYR A 212 15.76 3.35 5.05
CA TYR A 212 15.66 3.72 3.64
C TYR A 212 14.21 3.62 3.15
N PRO A 213 13.35 4.62 3.43
CA PRO A 213 11.95 4.64 3.01
C PRO A 213 11.79 5.05 1.55
N CYS A 214 12.26 4.20 0.64
CA CYS A 214 12.19 4.40 -0.80
C CYS A 214 11.60 3.17 -1.50
N PHE A 215 11.39 3.26 -2.80
CA PHE A 215 10.68 2.23 -3.56
C PHE A 215 11.58 1.10 -4.05
N LEU A 216 10.94 -0.04 -4.30
CA LEU A 216 11.55 -1.33 -4.69
C LEU A 216 12.58 -1.23 -5.82
N ASP A 217 12.41 -0.32 -6.77
CA ASP A 217 13.29 -0.12 -7.92
C ASP A 217 14.69 0.40 -7.55
N THR A 218 14.81 1.13 -6.45
CA THR A 218 16.09 1.64 -5.94
C THR A 218 16.66 0.84 -4.77
N VAL A 219 15.84 -0.01 -4.12
CA VAL A 219 16.23 -0.78 -2.93
C VAL A 219 17.43 -1.68 -3.15
N PRO A 220 17.52 -2.50 -4.23
CA PRO A 220 18.68 -3.35 -4.47
C PRO A 220 19.96 -2.54 -4.68
N LEU A 221 19.85 -1.38 -5.34
CA LEU A 221 20.98 -0.48 -5.60
C LEU A 221 21.50 0.12 -4.30
N PHE A 222 20.61 0.59 -3.43
CA PHE A 222 20.98 1.17 -2.13
C PHE A 222 21.56 0.12 -1.18
N VAL A 223 20.91 -1.02 -1.02
CA VAL A 223 21.39 -2.12 -0.17
C VAL A 223 22.77 -2.59 -0.65
N GLY A 224 22.93 -2.79 -1.95
CA GLY A 224 24.20 -3.13 -2.57
C GLY A 224 25.30 -2.09 -2.28
N ALA A 225 25.00 -0.81 -2.40
CA ALA A 225 25.94 0.28 -2.12
C ALA A 225 26.30 0.34 -0.63
N ALA A 226 25.32 0.19 0.28
CA ALA A 226 25.57 0.20 1.73
C ALA A 226 26.48 -0.96 2.16
N ARG A 227 26.20 -2.18 1.71
CA ARG A 227 27.05 -3.34 2.00
C ARG A 227 28.45 -3.21 1.39
N ASN A 228 28.55 -2.69 0.17
CA ASN A 228 29.86 -2.42 -0.49
C ASN A 228 30.67 -1.34 0.23
N ALA A 229 30.02 -0.35 0.84
CA ALA A 229 30.67 0.65 1.69
C ALA A 229 31.11 0.11 3.06
N GLY A 230 30.79 -1.14 3.38
CA GLY A 230 31.15 -1.80 4.63
C GLY A 230 30.13 -1.65 5.75
N PHE A 231 28.89 -1.27 5.45
CA PHE A 231 27.82 -1.28 6.45
C PHE A 231 27.42 -2.72 6.78
N THR A 232 27.55 -3.09 8.04
CA THR A 232 27.25 -4.46 8.55
C THR A 232 26.04 -4.52 9.47
N GLY A 233 25.42 -3.37 9.78
CA GLY A 233 24.24 -3.29 10.64
C GLY A 233 22.95 -3.59 9.88
N THR A 234 21.84 -3.51 10.60
CA THR A 234 20.50 -3.72 10.06
C THR A 234 20.10 -2.59 9.08
N ILE A 235 19.51 -2.96 7.95
CA ILE A 235 18.92 -2.02 7.00
C ILE A 235 17.41 -2.26 6.97
N MET A 236 16.61 -1.20 7.02
CA MET A 236 15.17 -1.31 7.03
C MET A 236 14.53 -0.29 6.10
N GLY A 237 13.45 -0.70 5.45
CA GLY A 237 12.58 0.18 4.69
C GLY A 237 11.12 0.13 5.09
N GLY A 238 10.30 0.77 4.29
CA GLY A 238 8.85 0.74 4.42
C GLY A 238 8.20 -0.33 3.52
N ASP A 239 6.89 -0.29 3.45
CA ASP A 239 6.03 -1.21 2.68
C ASP A 239 6.35 -1.24 1.18
N ALA A 240 6.90 -0.17 0.65
CA ALA A 240 7.34 -0.07 -0.74
C ALA A 240 8.57 -0.95 -1.09
N TRP A 241 9.13 -1.70 -0.14
CA TRP A 241 10.18 -2.70 -0.40
C TRP A 241 9.63 -4.04 -0.87
N ASP A 242 8.33 -4.27 -0.70
CA ASP A 242 7.70 -5.53 -1.12
C ASP A 242 7.78 -5.72 -2.64
N GLY A 243 8.37 -6.83 -3.07
CA GLY A 243 8.64 -7.08 -4.49
C GLY A 243 10.02 -6.59 -4.99
N ALA A 244 10.92 -6.11 -4.11
CA ALA A 244 12.28 -5.76 -4.48
C ALA A 244 13.03 -6.97 -5.06
N ASP A 245 13.70 -6.77 -6.20
CA ASP A 245 14.50 -7.83 -6.84
C ASP A 245 15.84 -8.00 -6.11
N THR A 246 16.02 -9.15 -5.47
CA THR A 246 17.23 -9.51 -4.73
C THR A 246 18.22 -10.33 -5.55
N THR A 247 17.92 -10.61 -6.82
CA THR A 247 18.70 -11.51 -7.67
C THR A 247 20.17 -11.08 -7.78
N GLY A 248 21.08 -11.97 -7.37
CA GLY A 248 22.51 -11.72 -7.36
C GLY A 248 23.01 -10.84 -6.20
N LEU A 249 22.13 -10.52 -5.25
CA LEU A 249 22.41 -9.75 -4.04
C LEU A 249 21.86 -10.42 -2.77
N GLU A 250 21.52 -11.71 -2.87
CA GLU A 250 20.81 -12.46 -1.82
C GLU A 250 21.51 -12.32 -0.45
N ASP A 251 22.85 -12.46 -0.44
CA ASP A 251 23.70 -12.31 0.76
C ASP A 251 23.74 -10.88 1.32
N LYS A 252 23.45 -9.86 0.50
CA LYS A 252 23.44 -8.45 0.93
C LYS A 252 22.13 -8.07 1.60
N PHE A 253 21.07 -8.83 1.38
CA PHE A 253 19.79 -8.64 2.02
C PHE A 253 19.69 -9.33 3.40
N ASP A 254 20.73 -10.04 3.82
CA ASP A 254 20.79 -10.54 5.19
C ASP A 254 20.70 -9.38 6.18
N ASP A 255 19.91 -9.57 7.26
CA ASP A 255 19.58 -8.55 8.25
C ASP A 255 18.94 -7.27 7.65
N CYS A 256 18.17 -7.43 6.56
CA CYS A 256 17.30 -6.40 6.02
C CYS A 256 15.86 -6.69 6.44
N TYR A 257 15.12 -5.62 6.75
CA TYR A 257 13.71 -5.67 7.16
C TYR A 257 12.89 -4.64 6.42
N PHE A 258 11.58 -4.85 6.38
CA PHE A 258 10.65 -3.83 5.95
C PHE A 258 9.28 -4.01 6.61
N THR A 259 8.58 -2.91 6.83
CA THR A 259 7.19 -2.93 7.25
C THR A 259 6.30 -3.27 6.07
N ASN A 260 5.17 -3.95 6.33
CA ASN A 260 4.25 -4.32 5.28
C ASN A 260 2.80 -4.36 5.77
N HIS A 261 1.86 -4.35 4.84
CA HIS A 261 0.42 -4.44 5.10
C HIS A 261 -0.04 -5.85 5.44
N TYR A 262 0.73 -6.87 5.05
CA TYR A 262 0.51 -8.29 5.33
C TYR A 262 1.84 -9.07 5.16
N SER A 263 1.81 -10.35 5.44
CA SER A 263 2.83 -11.30 4.99
C SER A 263 2.16 -12.49 4.31
N SER A 264 2.69 -12.93 3.16
CA SER A 264 2.21 -14.13 2.48
C SER A 264 2.41 -15.42 3.29
N GLU A 265 3.24 -15.36 4.32
CA GLU A 265 3.51 -16.47 5.26
C GLU A 265 2.62 -16.42 6.52
N ASP A 266 1.82 -15.35 6.71
CA ASP A 266 0.86 -15.30 7.82
C ASP A 266 -0.12 -16.48 7.71
N THR A 267 -0.30 -17.19 8.83
CA THR A 267 -1.14 -18.40 8.89
C THR A 267 -2.63 -18.11 8.98
N ALA A 268 -3.03 -16.84 8.99
CA ALA A 268 -4.43 -16.45 9.00
C ALA A 268 -5.18 -17.03 7.78
N PRO A 269 -6.37 -17.64 7.99
CA PRO A 269 -7.10 -18.31 6.90
C PRO A 269 -7.37 -17.42 5.67
N ALA A 270 -7.64 -16.12 5.87
CA ALA A 270 -7.87 -15.17 4.78
C ALA A 270 -6.62 -15.00 3.92
N VAL A 271 -5.44 -14.88 4.56
CA VAL A 271 -4.16 -14.76 3.86
C VAL A 271 -3.86 -16.04 3.08
N GLN A 272 -3.93 -17.20 3.73
CA GLN A 272 -3.59 -18.46 3.09
C GLN A 272 -4.52 -18.82 1.93
N ASN A 273 -5.82 -18.51 2.06
CA ASN A 273 -6.77 -18.70 0.96
C ASN A 273 -6.46 -17.78 -0.24
N PHE A 274 -6.16 -16.51 0.01
CA PHE A 274 -5.75 -15.55 -1.04
C PHE A 274 -4.45 -16.00 -1.72
N VAL A 275 -3.41 -16.30 -0.93
CA VAL A 275 -2.09 -16.71 -1.44
C VAL A 275 -2.19 -17.98 -2.29
N GLN A 276 -2.94 -18.98 -1.81
CA GLN A 276 -3.15 -20.22 -2.56
C GLN A 276 -3.83 -19.94 -3.90
N LYS A 277 -4.98 -19.29 -3.91
CA LYS A 277 -5.75 -19.01 -5.14
C LYS A 277 -4.97 -18.14 -6.12
N TYR A 278 -4.32 -17.08 -5.59
CA TYR A 278 -3.51 -16.20 -6.42
C TYR A 278 -2.35 -16.97 -7.08
N THR A 279 -1.61 -17.74 -6.29
CA THR A 279 -0.47 -18.51 -6.77
C THR A 279 -0.87 -19.57 -7.79
N GLU A 280 -1.98 -20.28 -7.58
CA GLU A 280 -2.50 -21.28 -8.51
C GLU A 280 -2.88 -20.65 -9.86
N LYS A 281 -3.36 -19.42 -9.87
CA LYS A 281 -3.86 -18.76 -11.08
C LYS A 281 -2.79 -17.92 -11.80
N TYR A 282 -1.92 -17.23 -11.06
CA TYR A 282 -1.01 -16.22 -11.60
C TYR A 282 0.47 -16.45 -11.27
N GLY A 283 0.81 -17.43 -10.42
CA GLY A 283 2.17 -17.60 -9.89
C GLY A 283 2.47 -16.66 -8.72
N THR A 284 3.74 -16.54 -8.37
CA THR A 284 4.18 -15.77 -7.18
C THR A 284 4.89 -14.46 -7.52
N GLU A 285 5.18 -14.18 -8.79
CA GLU A 285 6.04 -13.06 -9.20
C GLU A 285 5.42 -11.69 -8.83
N SER A 286 4.12 -11.52 -9.06
CA SER A 286 3.37 -10.30 -8.72
C SER A 286 2.52 -10.42 -7.44
N LEU A 287 2.77 -11.45 -6.61
CA LEU A 287 2.14 -11.62 -5.30
C LEU A 287 2.85 -10.73 -4.28
N ASN A 288 2.31 -9.56 -4.03
CA ASN A 288 2.85 -8.54 -3.14
C ASN A 288 1.72 -7.82 -2.38
N ALA A 289 2.08 -6.85 -1.53
CA ALA A 289 1.09 -6.08 -0.76
C ALA A 289 0.11 -5.32 -1.64
N CYS A 290 0.54 -4.84 -2.80
CA CYS A 290 -0.36 -4.17 -3.73
C CYS A 290 -1.49 -5.12 -4.17
N ALA A 291 -1.16 -6.35 -4.57
CA ALA A 291 -2.16 -7.36 -4.92
C ALA A 291 -3.15 -7.60 -3.77
N ALA A 292 -2.66 -7.79 -2.53
CA ALA A 292 -3.50 -8.01 -1.36
C ALA A 292 -4.44 -6.83 -1.08
N LEU A 293 -3.93 -5.59 -1.15
CA LEU A 293 -4.73 -4.39 -0.89
C LEU A 293 -5.77 -4.13 -1.98
N TYR A 294 -5.47 -4.40 -3.26
CA TYR A 294 -6.46 -4.26 -4.33
C TYR A 294 -7.54 -5.35 -4.26
N TYR A 295 -7.18 -6.59 -3.89
CA TYR A 295 -8.15 -7.64 -3.61
C TYR A 295 -9.12 -7.22 -2.52
N ASP A 296 -8.59 -6.81 -1.37
CA ASP A 296 -9.39 -6.33 -0.23
C ASP A 296 -10.26 -5.12 -0.60
N ALA A 297 -9.75 -4.19 -1.41
CA ALA A 297 -10.48 -3.00 -1.82
C ALA A 297 -11.77 -3.33 -2.59
N ILE A 298 -11.74 -4.34 -3.46
CA ILE A 298 -12.95 -4.76 -4.20
C ILE A 298 -13.97 -5.37 -3.24
N TYR A 299 -13.53 -6.18 -2.27
CA TYR A 299 -14.43 -6.73 -1.22
C TYR A 299 -14.96 -5.65 -0.27
N MET A 300 -14.15 -4.62 0.03
CA MET A 300 -14.61 -3.47 0.82
C MET A 300 -15.71 -2.69 0.10
N LEU A 301 -15.63 -2.54 -1.24
CA LEU A 301 -16.70 -1.92 -2.02
C LEU A 301 -17.97 -2.77 -2.05
N LEU A 302 -17.85 -4.09 -2.11
CA LEU A 302 -19.00 -4.99 -1.96
C LEU A 302 -19.67 -4.79 -0.59
N GLN A 303 -18.90 -4.86 0.49
CA GLN A 303 -19.42 -4.62 1.84
C GLN A 303 -20.01 -3.20 1.99
N ALA A 304 -19.41 -2.19 1.32
CA ALA A 304 -19.93 -0.83 1.30
C ALA A 304 -21.31 -0.75 0.64
N ALA A 305 -21.52 -1.48 -0.47
CA ALA A 305 -22.82 -1.56 -1.11
C ALA A 305 -23.87 -2.20 -0.21
N GLU A 306 -23.52 -3.29 0.49
CA GLU A 306 -24.38 -3.96 1.47
C GLU A 306 -24.74 -3.05 2.64
N ASN A 307 -23.74 -2.38 3.24
CA ASN A 307 -23.94 -1.48 4.39
C ASN A 307 -24.70 -0.20 4.01
N GLY A 308 -24.43 0.35 2.83
CA GLY A 308 -25.00 1.58 2.32
C GLY A 308 -26.40 1.40 1.72
N GLY A 309 -26.68 0.18 1.23
CA GLY A 309 -27.96 -0.22 0.61
C GLY A 309 -28.09 0.24 -0.84
N GLY A 310 -26.99 0.27 -1.61
CA GLY A 310 -27.00 0.63 -3.03
C GLY A 310 -25.61 0.66 -3.65
N THR A 311 -25.57 0.80 -4.97
CA THR A 311 -24.32 0.74 -5.78
C THR A 311 -23.83 2.10 -6.26
N ASP A 312 -24.60 3.17 -6.02
CA ASP A 312 -24.20 4.53 -6.35
C ASP A 312 -23.14 5.08 -5.38
N THR A 313 -22.42 6.12 -5.80
CA THR A 313 -21.33 6.71 -5.00
C THR A 313 -21.77 7.12 -3.60
N ALA A 314 -22.95 7.70 -3.42
CA ALA A 314 -23.41 8.16 -2.11
C ALA A 314 -23.69 6.98 -1.16
N SER A 315 -24.30 5.92 -1.68
CA SER A 315 -24.53 4.66 -0.95
C SER A 315 -23.20 4.02 -0.55
N LEU A 316 -22.24 3.94 -1.46
CA LEU A 316 -20.91 3.39 -1.17
C LEU A 316 -20.16 4.23 -0.13
N VAL A 317 -20.14 5.55 -0.22
CA VAL A 317 -19.54 6.45 0.80
C VAL A 317 -20.17 6.23 2.17
N LYS A 318 -21.52 6.15 2.23
CA LYS A 318 -22.24 5.84 3.47
C LYS A 318 -21.81 4.49 4.05
N GLY A 319 -21.66 3.47 3.21
CA GLY A 319 -21.26 2.13 3.63
C GLY A 319 -19.79 2.02 4.05
N MET A 320 -18.90 2.86 3.51
CA MET A 320 -17.50 2.95 3.89
C MET A 320 -17.30 3.65 5.25
N THR A 321 -18.17 4.61 5.59
CA THR A 321 -17.99 5.42 6.80
C THR A 321 -18.03 4.56 8.07
N GLY A 322 -16.90 4.52 8.80
CA GLY A 322 -16.76 3.74 10.03
C GLY A 322 -16.78 2.22 9.83
N MET A 323 -16.54 1.75 8.60
CA MET A 323 -16.53 0.33 8.27
C MET A 323 -15.51 -0.44 9.12
N GLU A 324 -15.92 -1.61 9.59
CA GLU A 324 -15.01 -2.66 10.05
C GLU A 324 -14.99 -3.78 9.00
N PHE A 325 -13.80 -4.14 8.55
CA PHE A 325 -13.58 -5.12 7.50
C PHE A 325 -12.49 -6.10 7.95
N THR A 326 -12.58 -7.35 7.51
CA THR A 326 -11.51 -8.34 7.72
C THR A 326 -11.21 -9.01 6.39
N GLY A 327 -9.99 -8.83 5.91
CA GLY A 327 -9.50 -9.36 4.64
C GLY A 327 -8.09 -9.92 4.73
N VAL A 328 -7.40 -9.90 3.60
CA VAL A 328 -6.00 -10.35 3.47
C VAL A 328 -5.07 -9.45 4.28
N GLY A 329 -5.31 -8.13 4.24
CA GLY A 329 -4.58 -7.14 5.03
C GLY A 329 -4.92 -7.16 6.53
N GLY A 330 -5.63 -8.20 7.01
CA GLY A 330 -6.04 -8.35 8.39
C GLY A 330 -7.32 -7.58 8.73
N LYS A 331 -7.50 -7.27 10.02
CA LYS A 331 -8.64 -6.50 10.49
C LYS A 331 -8.40 -5.01 10.28
N ILE A 332 -9.33 -4.36 9.59
CA ILE A 332 -9.33 -2.92 9.27
C ILE A 332 -10.53 -2.28 9.96
N LYS A 333 -10.32 -1.12 10.57
CA LYS A 333 -11.38 -0.23 11.01
C LYS A 333 -11.12 1.16 10.43
N LEU A 334 -12.04 1.67 9.63
CA LEU A 334 -11.97 3.03 9.12
C LEU A 334 -12.34 4.03 10.22
N ASP A 335 -11.46 5.00 10.44
CA ASP A 335 -11.68 6.09 11.38
C ASP A 335 -12.55 7.22 10.79
N GLU A 336 -12.72 8.30 11.52
CA GLU A 336 -13.50 9.46 11.12
C GLU A 336 -12.90 10.23 9.92
N ASN A 337 -11.61 10.03 9.62
CA ASN A 337 -10.92 10.63 8.49
C ASN A 337 -10.93 9.73 7.25
N GLY A 338 -11.44 8.49 7.36
CA GLY A 338 -11.36 7.48 6.31
C GLY A 338 -10.02 6.72 6.27
N ASP A 339 -9.19 6.87 7.32
CA ASP A 339 -7.93 6.15 7.48
C ASP A 339 -8.14 4.77 8.08
N ALA A 340 -7.35 3.80 7.66
CA ALA A 340 -7.42 2.44 8.18
C ALA A 340 -6.58 2.28 9.45
N ILE A 341 -7.23 1.97 10.55
CA ILE A 341 -6.60 1.46 11.77
C ILE A 341 -6.44 -0.05 11.57
N LYS A 342 -5.21 -0.54 11.51
CA LYS A 342 -4.87 -1.94 11.25
C LYS A 342 -3.52 -2.33 11.84
N SER A 343 -3.24 -3.63 11.84
CA SER A 343 -1.92 -4.17 12.17
C SER A 343 -0.87 -3.87 11.10
N ILE A 344 0.40 -4.03 11.47
CA ILE A 344 1.56 -3.92 10.60
C ILE A 344 2.40 -5.20 10.70
N ALA A 345 2.76 -5.76 9.55
CA ALA A 345 3.70 -6.87 9.47
C ALA A 345 5.14 -6.35 9.32
N PHE A 346 6.09 -7.05 9.95
CA PHE A 346 7.51 -6.88 9.70
C PHE A 346 7.99 -8.11 8.93
N ASN A 347 8.53 -7.86 7.76
CA ASN A 347 9.14 -8.88 6.92
C ASN A 347 10.66 -8.71 6.91
N THR A 348 11.37 -9.79 6.65
CA THR A 348 12.82 -9.87 6.48
C THR A 348 13.16 -10.65 5.22
N PHE A 349 14.43 -10.81 4.94
CA PHE A 349 14.91 -11.63 3.83
C PHE A 349 15.78 -12.78 4.36
N VAL A 350 15.56 -13.96 3.80
CA VAL A 350 16.39 -15.15 4.03
C VAL A 350 16.69 -15.76 2.66
N ASP A 351 17.96 -15.88 2.34
CA ASP A 351 18.41 -16.33 1.01
C ASP A 351 17.73 -15.54 -0.13
N GLY A 352 17.61 -14.22 0.04
CA GLY A 352 16.96 -13.30 -0.88
C GLY A 352 15.43 -13.40 -0.97
N LYS A 353 14.79 -14.26 -0.19
CA LYS A 353 13.34 -14.44 -0.18
C LYS A 353 12.72 -13.73 1.00
N VAL A 354 11.59 -13.06 0.73
CA VAL A 354 10.80 -12.44 1.80
C VAL A 354 10.31 -13.50 2.77
N LYS A 355 10.50 -13.22 4.06
CA LYS A 355 10.08 -14.04 5.20
C LYS A 355 9.34 -13.17 6.20
N TRP A 356 8.29 -13.74 6.79
CA TRP A 356 7.59 -13.09 7.88
C TRP A 356 8.44 -13.12 9.16
N SER A 357 8.49 -12.00 9.87
CA SER A 357 9.17 -11.88 11.17
C SER A 357 8.15 -11.79 12.29
N GLU A 358 7.32 -10.75 12.29
CA GLU A 358 6.34 -10.49 13.34
C GLU A 358 5.22 -9.58 12.82
N THR A 359 4.08 -9.57 13.53
CA THR A 359 2.98 -8.64 13.31
C THR A 359 2.64 -7.93 14.61
N LEU A 360 2.54 -6.60 14.56
CA LEU A 360 2.11 -5.77 15.67
C LEU A 360 0.69 -5.22 15.41
N ASP A 361 -0.10 -5.05 16.47
CA ASP A 361 -1.39 -4.36 16.38
C ASP A 361 -1.22 -2.84 16.27
N SER A 362 -2.33 -2.11 16.16
CA SER A 362 -2.33 -0.64 16.06
C SER A 362 -1.73 0.07 17.28
N ASP A 363 -1.63 -0.59 18.41
CA ASP A 363 -1.03 -0.06 19.63
C ASP A 363 0.46 -0.42 19.77
N GLY A 364 0.98 -1.29 18.88
CA GLY A 364 2.36 -1.77 18.88
C GLY A 364 2.59 -3.01 19.74
N ASN A 365 1.52 -3.72 20.12
CA ASN A 365 1.66 -4.98 20.83
C ASN A 365 1.87 -6.13 19.84
N LEU A 366 2.70 -7.10 20.22
CA LEU A 366 2.93 -8.30 19.41
C LEU A 366 1.63 -9.11 19.27
N VAL A 367 1.20 -9.31 18.03
CA VAL A 367 0.04 -10.18 17.69
C VAL A 367 0.52 -11.59 17.39
N SER A 368 1.55 -11.70 16.58
CA SER A 368 2.11 -12.97 16.12
C SER A 368 3.54 -12.79 15.65
N SER A 369 4.34 -13.85 15.74
CA SER A 369 5.73 -13.89 15.26
C SER A 369 6.09 -15.31 14.85
N VAL A 370 7.14 -15.43 14.03
CA VAL A 370 7.80 -16.73 13.79
C VAL A 370 8.52 -17.13 15.08
N GLU A 371 8.35 -18.40 15.50
CA GLU A 371 9.07 -18.97 16.66
C GLU A 371 10.57 -19.19 16.36
#